data_e10f2944673548a9d0bf4532d1643a50
#
_entry.id   e10f2944673548a9d0bf4532d1643a50
#
_cell.length_a   1.000
_cell.length_b   1.000
_cell.length_c   1.000
_cell.angle_alpha   90.00
_cell.angle_beta   90.00
_cell.angle_gamma   90.00
#
_symmetry.space_group_name_H-M   'P 1'
#
loop_
_entity.id
_entity.type
_entity.pdbx_description
1 polymer ?
#
loop_
_entity_poly.entity_id
_entity_poly.type
_entity_poly.pdbx_seq_one_letter_code
_entity_poly.pdbx_strand_id
1 'polypeptide(L)'
;MRFFRTTPRVLPSHPSEAEAIADLYQRAWQGCEQLLDLRLVRDMQPSMGEVRSWLQGGFELYRVEHGGHVVGAIRCTFPASACVLDRLAVDPAVRGQGLGRLLLEHAVSRARRTASGRIWAQVSPKLPAAVALHRDLGFRTVGQHLAAYWGEPLLLLELPL
;
A
#
# COMPACT_ATOMS: atom_id res chain seq x y z
N MET A 1 5.39 10.51 21.20
CA MET A 1 4.43 9.74 22.01
C MET A 1 4.11 8.44 21.27
N ARG A 2 4.33 7.28 21.88
CA ARG A 2 3.98 6.00 21.25
C ARG A 2 2.50 5.71 21.51
N PHE A 3 1.67 5.69 20.49
CA PHE A 3 0.25 5.36 20.61
C PHE A 3 0.01 3.85 20.85
N PHE A 4 0.97 3.01 20.54
CA PHE A 4 0.86 1.57 20.72
C PHE A 4 1.49 1.14 22.04
N ARG A 5 0.71 0.48 22.89
CA ARG A 5 1.20 -0.19 24.13
C ARG A 5 1.93 -1.49 23.84
N THR A 6 1.64 -2.10 22.68
CA THR A 6 2.28 -3.31 22.19
C THR A 6 2.80 -3.07 20.78
N THR A 7 3.80 -3.84 20.35
CA THR A 7 4.32 -3.78 18.98
C THR A 7 3.21 -4.13 18.00
N PRO A 8 2.89 -3.26 17.02
CA PRO A 8 1.89 -3.56 16.01
C PRO A 8 2.26 -4.81 15.22
N ARG A 9 1.25 -5.61 14.89
CA ARG A 9 1.44 -6.82 14.06
C ARG A 9 0.80 -6.63 12.70
N VAL A 10 1.47 -7.15 11.68
CA VAL A 10 0.90 -7.26 10.34
C VAL A 10 0.18 -8.60 10.23
N LEU A 11 -1.08 -8.56 9.84
CA LEU A 11 -1.96 -9.72 9.71
C LEU A 11 -2.44 -9.88 8.28
N PRO A 12 -2.59 -11.12 7.77
CA PRO A 12 -3.29 -11.35 6.51
C PRO A 12 -4.76 -10.99 6.64
N SER A 13 -5.37 -10.54 5.54
CA SER A 13 -6.77 -10.14 5.51
C SER A 13 -7.64 -11.18 4.82
N HIS A 14 -8.89 -11.28 5.25
CA HIS A 14 -9.93 -12.15 4.71
C HIS A 14 -11.08 -11.31 4.12
N PRO A 15 -11.93 -11.88 3.24
CA PRO A 15 -13.07 -11.17 2.67
C PRO A 15 -14.02 -10.53 3.69
N SER A 16 -14.10 -11.07 4.91
CA SER A 16 -14.89 -10.50 6.02
C SER A 16 -14.40 -9.14 6.49
N GLU A 17 -13.13 -8.79 6.22
CA GLU A 17 -12.52 -7.51 6.61
C GLU A 17 -12.59 -6.45 5.51
N ALA A 18 -13.27 -6.74 4.41
CA ALA A 18 -13.33 -5.86 3.25
C ALA A 18 -13.90 -4.47 3.56
N GLU A 19 -14.91 -4.40 4.42
CA GLU A 19 -15.52 -3.12 4.84
C GLU A 19 -14.51 -2.26 5.61
N ALA A 20 -13.88 -2.83 6.63
CA ALA A 20 -12.90 -2.11 7.46
C ALA A 20 -11.68 -1.63 6.65
N ILE A 21 -11.25 -2.42 5.66
CA ILE A 21 -10.16 -2.05 4.75
C ILE A 21 -10.60 -0.94 3.80
N ALA A 22 -11.80 -1.03 3.22
CA ALA A 22 -12.36 0.03 2.37
C ALA A 22 -12.48 1.36 3.14
N ASP A 23 -12.95 1.31 4.37
CA ASP A 23 -13.04 2.49 5.25
C ASP A 23 -11.67 3.10 5.54
N LEU A 24 -10.63 2.29 5.74
CA LEU A 24 -9.26 2.77 5.86
C LEU A 24 -8.85 3.55 4.61
N TYR A 25 -9.07 3.01 3.41
CA TYR A 25 -8.70 3.68 2.16
C TYR A 25 -9.45 5.00 1.98
N GLN A 26 -10.73 5.07 2.37
CA GLN A 26 -11.49 6.32 2.35
C GLN A 26 -10.81 7.39 3.23
N ARG A 27 -10.46 7.05 4.46
CA ARG A 27 -9.80 7.98 5.39
C ARG A 27 -8.40 8.36 4.93
N ALA A 28 -7.64 7.40 4.43
CA ALA A 28 -6.24 7.62 4.04
C ALA A 28 -6.09 8.57 2.86
N TRP A 29 -7.05 8.60 1.94
CA TRP A 29 -7.01 9.40 0.72
C TRP A 29 -7.93 10.61 0.74
N GLN A 30 -8.67 10.80 1.82
CA GLN A 30 -9.53 11.99 1.98
C GLN A 30 -8.70 13.26 1.98
N GLY A 31 -9.09 14.24 1.18
CA GLY A 31 -8.38 15.52 1.04
C GLY A 31 -7.19 15.50 0.09
N CYS A 32 -6.80 14.33 -0.46
CA CYS A 32 -5.69 14.23 -1.41
C CYS A 32 -6.02 14.80 -2.81
N GLU A 33 -7.28 15.05 -3.11
CA GLU A 33 -7.75 15.66 -4.36
C GLU A 33 -7.23 17.09 -4.56
N GLN A 34 -6.72 17.74 -3.54
CA GLN A 34 -6.06 19.04 -3.63
C GLN A 34 -4.63 18.94 -4.20
N LEU A 35 -4.01 17.76 -4.09
CA LEU A 35 -2.64 17.52 -4.52
C LEU A 35 -2.57 16.63 -5.77
N LEU A 36 -3.46 15.66 -5.89
CA LEU A 36 -3.44 14.62 -6.91
C LEU A 36 -4.67 14.71 -7.82
N ASP A 37 -4.58 14.13 -9.02
CA ASP A 37 -5.73 14.01 -9.92
C ASP A 37 -6.87 13.27 -9.22
N LEU A 38 -8.08 13.81 -9.37
CA LEU A 38 -9.29 13.28 -8.71
C LEU A 38 -9.56 11.81 -9.09
N ARG A 39 -9.22 11.42 -10.32
CA ARG A 39 -9.41 10.03 -10.79
C ARG A 39 -8.47 9.06 -10.09
N LEU A 40 -7.22 9.50 -9.85
CA LEU A 40 -6.29 8.73 -9.03
C LEU A 40 -6.80 8.58 -7.60
N VAL A 41 -7.24 9.67 -6.98
CA VAL A 41 -7.76 9.63 -5.61
C VAL A 41 -8.97 8.72 -5.49
N ARG A 42 -9.90 8.78 -6.44
CA ARG A 42 -11.08 7.90 -6.47
C ARG A 42 -10.70 6.42 -6.65
N ASP A 43 -9.72 6.15 -7.51
CA ASP A 43 -9.21 4.78 -7.69
C ASP A 43 -8.55 4.24 -6.42
N MET A 44 -7.93 5.11 -5.61
CA MET A 44 -7.34 4.74 -4.32
C MET A 44 -8.37 4.61 -3.19
N GLN A 45 -9.64 4.88 -3.44
CA GLN A 45 -10.74 4.77 -2.49
C GLN A 45 -11.74 3.68 -2.95
N PRO A 46 -11.35 2.40 -2.91
CA PRO A 46 -12.19 1.30 -3.38
C PRO A 46 -13.44 1.15 -2.51
N SER A 47 -14.51 0.63 -3.11
CA SER A 47 -15.66 0.16 -2.38
C SER A 47 -15.36 -1.13 -1.61
N MET A 48 -16.20 -1.47 -0.64
CA MET A 48 -16.15 -2.76 0.06
C MET A 48 -16.23 -3.94 -0.93
N GLY A 49 -17.07 -3.83 -1.97
CA GLY A 49 -17.21 -4.86 -3.00
C GLY A 49 -15.93 -5.08 -3.80
N GLU A 50 -15.23 -4.02 -4.16
CA GLU A 50 -13.93 -4.11 -4.84
C GLU A 50 -12.88 -4.75 -3.96
N VAL A 51 -12.76 -4.35 -2.69
CA VAL A 51 -11.81 -4.96 -1.74
C VAL A 51 -12.12 -6.44 -1.56
N ARG A 52 -13.40 -6.81 -1.41
CA ARG A 52 -13.80 -8.22 -1.32
C ARG A 52 -13.42 -9.00 -2.57
N SER A 53 -13.64 -8.42 -3.75
CA SER A 53 -13.26 -9.02 -5.03
C SER A 53 -11.75 -9.27 -5.13
N TRP A 54 -10.91 -8.34 -4.66
CA TRP A 54 -9.46 -8.56 -4.62
C TRP A 54 -9.10 -9.75 -3.75
N LEU A 55 -9.65 -9.82 -2.53
CA LEU A 55 -9.38 -10.91 -1.58
C LEU A 55 -9.86 -12.27 -2.09
N GLN A 56 -10.92 -12.30 -2.88
CA GLN A 56 -11.41 -13.52 -3.53
C GLN A 56 -10.64 -13.85 -4.82
N GLY A 57 -10.03 -12.85 -5.46
CA GLY A 57 -9.36 -12.95 -6.75
C GLY A 57 -7.85 -13.25 -6.69
N GLY A 58 -7.32 -13.61 -5.51
CA GLY A 58 -5.92 -14.01 -5.36
C GLY A 58 -4.95 -12.88 -5.03
N PHE A 59 -5.44 -11.66 -4.76
CA PHE A 59 -4.62 -10.61 -4.16
C PHE A 59 -4.39 -10.93 -2.68
N GLU A 60 -3.19 -10.70 -2.20
CA GLU A 60 -2.89 -10.74 -0.77
C GLU A 60 -2.96 -9.32 -0.21
N LEU A 61 -3.81 -9.10 0.78
CA LEU A 61 -3.83 -7.86 1.56
C LEU A 61 -3.36 -8.15 2.97
N TYR A 62 -2.44 -7.31 3.44
CA TYR A 62 -1.97 -7.32 4.81
C TYR A 62 -2.43 -6.05 5.51
N ARG A 63 -2.79 -6.18 6.77
CA ARG A 63 -3.32 -5.08 7.56
C ARG A 63 -2.64 -4.96 8.93
N VAL A 64 -2.72 -3.78 9.51
CA VAL A 64 -2.41 -3.51 10.92
C VAL A 64 -3.68 -3.01 11.58
N GLU A 65 -3.94 -3.52 12.77
CA GLU A 65 -5.08 -3.12 13.61
C GLU A 65 -4.62 -2.39 14.86
N HIS A 66 -5.43 -1.43 15.30
CA HIS A 66 -5.27 -0.75 16.57
C HIS A 66 -6.64 -0.37 17.13
N GLY A 67 -6.88 -0.72 18.40
CA GLY A 67 -8.15 -0.45 19.06
C GLY A 67 -9.37 -1.06 18.35
N GLY A 68 -9.21 -2.22 17.71
CA GLY A 68 -10.26 -2.87 16.94
C GLY A 68 -10.52 -2.29 15.54
N HIS A 69 -9.69 -1.35 15.09
CA HIS A 69 -9.81 -0.70 13.79
C HIS A 69 -8.61 -1.04 12.90
N VAL A 70 -8.83 -1.19 11.60
CA VAL A 70 -7.78 -1.28 10.60
C VAL A 70 -7.17 0.12 10.42
N VAL A 71 -5.87 0.24 10.68
CA VAL A 71 -5.13 1.52 10.64
C VAL A 71 -4.02 1.55 9.59
N GLY A 72 -3.77 0.44 8.94
CA GLY A 72 -2.84 0.35 7.82
C GLY A 72 -3.11 -0.87 6.97
N ALA A 73 -2.80 -0.80 5.68
CA ALA A 73 -2.93 -1.90 4.74
C ALA A 73 -1.95 -1.77 3.56
N ILE A 74 -1.61 -2.90 2.96
CA ILE A 74 -0.85 -3.00 1.71
C ILE A 74 -1.38 -4.19 0.89
N ARG A 75 -1.40 -4.05 -0.44
CA ARG A 75 -1.81 -5.10 -1.35
C ARG A 75 -0.62 -5.65 -2.13
N CYS A 76 -0.56 -6.95 -2.27
CA CYS A 76 0.46 -7.68 -3.01
C CYS A 76 -0.17 -8.57 -4.07
N THR A 77 0.45 -8.62 -5.25
CA THR A 77 0.18 -9.61 -6.29
C THR A 77 1.48 -10.22 -6.78
N PHE A 78 1.40 -11.44 -7.31
CA PHE A 78 2.57 -12.21 -7.71
C PHE A 78 2.47 -12.65 -9.18
N PRO A 79 2.54 -11.71 -10.15
CA PRO A 79 2.52 -12.06 -11.57
C PRO A 79 3.86 -12.67 -11.99
N ALA A 80 3.81 -13.85 -12.58
CA ALA A 80 5.00 -14.59 -13.07
C ALA A 80 6.10 -14.69 -11.99
N SER A 81 7.28 -14.12 -12.25
CA SER A 81 8.44 -14.14 -11.35
C SER A 81 8.67 -12.82 -10.63
N ALA A 82 7.62 -12.03 -10.42
CA ALA A 82 7.69 -10.74 -9.76
C ALA A 82 6.64 -10.63 -8.65
N CYS A 83 6.85 -9.66 -7.76
CA CYS A 83 5.84 -9.18 -6.83
C CYS A 83 5.49 -7.74 -7.19
N VAL A 84 4.22 -7.39 -7.22
CA VAL A 84 3.76 -6.01 -7.35
C VAL A 84 3.15 -5.58 -6.03
N LEU A 85 3.66 -4.49 -5.48
CA LEU A 85 3.15 -3.85 -4.28
C LEU A 85 2.39 -2.58 -4.67
N ASP A 86 1.19 -2.46 -4.17
CA ASP A 86 0.38 -1.25 -4.32
C ASP A 86 -0.57 -1.05 -3.13
N ARG A 87 -1.36 -0.01 -3.20
CA ARG A 87 -2.39 0.27 -2.19
C ARG A 87 -1.84 0.33 -0.76
N LEU A 88 -0.61 0.82 -0.57
CA LEU A 88 -0.10 1.12 0.76
C LEU A 88 -0.84 2.33 1.33
N ALA A 89 -1.49 2.14 2.46
CA ALA A 89 -2.23 3.18 3.15
C ALA A 89 -2.03 3.10 4.67
N VAL A 90 -1.96 4.26 5.31
CA VAL A 90 -1.92 4.40 6.77
C VAL A 90 -2.93 5.46 7.17
N ASP A 91 -3.74 5.15 8.18
CA ASP A 91 -4.71 6.09 8.74
C ASP A 91 -4.00 7.39 9.15
N PRO A 92 -4.50 8.56 8.70
CA PRO A 92 -3.91 9.85 9.06
C PRO A 92 -3.68 10.06 10.56
N ALA A 93 -4.57 9.51 11.40
CA ALA A 93 -4.49 9.66 12.86
C ALA A 93 -3.26 8.98 13.48
N VAL A 94 -2.64 8.03 12.79
CA VAL A 94 -1.49 7.26 13.30
C VAL A 94 -0.27 7.30 12.38
N ARG A 95 -0.22 8.23 11.44
CA ARG A 95 0.96 8.45 10.59
C ARG A 95 2.18 8.88 11.40
N GLY A 96 3.37 8.67 10.85
CA GLY A 96 4.64 9.02 11.50
C GLY A 96 5.07 8.05 12.61
N GLN A 97 4.42 6.90 12.76
CA GLN A 97 4.71 5.88 13.78
C GLN A 97 5.35 4.61 13.22
N GLY A 98 5.75 4.63 11.95
CA GLY A 98 6.45 3.52 11.32
C GLY A 98 5.54 2.41 10.75
N LEU A 99 4.22 2.59 10.71
CA LEU A 99 3.30 1.57 10.21
C LEU A 99 3.49 1.29 8.70
N GLY A 100 3.71 2.33 7.90
CA GLY A 100 3.98 2.18 6.47
C GLY A 100 5.26 1.36 6.23
N ARG A 101 6.30 1.62 7.01
CA ARG A 101 7.55 0.84 6.97
C ARG A 101 7.31 -0.61 7.36
N LEU A 102 6.59 -0.85 8.44
CA LEU A 102 6.26 -2.19 8.92
C LEU A 102 5.51 -3.02 7.87
N LEU A 103 4.51 -2.42 7.22
CA LEU A 103 3.76 -3.05 6.14
C LEU A 103 4.63 -3.36 4.92
N LEU A 104 5.45 -2.41 4.51
CA LEU A 104 6.33 -2.58 3.35
C LEU A 104 7.41 -3.63 3.61
N GLU A 105 8.03 -3.64 4.78
CA GLU A 105 8.99 -4.66 5.21
C GLU A 105 8.36 -6.06 5.24
N HIS A 106 7.12 -6.17 5.73
CA HIS A 106 6.38 -7.44 5.71
C HIS A 106 6.15 -7.93 4.27
N ALA A 107 5.72 -7.05 3.37
CA ALA A 107 5.49 -7.39 1.97
C ALA A 107 6.79 -7.81 1.25
N VAL A 108 7.90 -7.13 1.51
CA VAL A 108 9.23 -7.52 1.00
C VAL A 108 9.62 -8.91 1.52
N SER A 109 9.44 -9.15 2.82
CA SER A 109 9.71 -10.47 3.42
C SER A 109 8.82 -11.56 2.82
N ARG A 110 7.56 -11.25 2.54
CA ARG A 110 6.63 -12.17 1.88
C ARG A 110 7.08 -12.49 0.45
N ALA A 111 7.46 -11.48 -0.33
CA ALA A 111 7.96 -11.67 -1.68
C ALA A 111 9.21 -12.54 -1.74
N ARG A 112 10.14 -12.37 -0.81
CA ARG A 112 11.35 -13.21 -0.69
C ARG A 112 11.05 -14.68 -0.43
N ARG A 113 9.90 -15.02 0.10
CA ARG A 113 9.44 -16.41 0.30
C ARG A 113 8.69 -16.99 -0.89
N THR A 114 8.60 -16.25 -1.97
CA THR A 114 8.04 -16.71 -3.26
C THR A 114 9.15 -16.92 -4.28
N ALA A 115 8.80 -17.34 -5.47
CA ALA A 115 9.73 -17.40 -6.60
C ALA A 115 9.97 -16.04 -7.28
N SER A 116 9.59 -14.94 -6.63
CA SER A 116 9.78 -13.59 -7.16
C SER A 116 11.25 -13.21 -7.20
N GLY A 117 11.75 -12.75 -8.33
CA GLY A 117 13.11 -12.22 -8.48
C GLY A 117 13.20 -10.72 -8.25
N ARG A 118 12.08 -10.04 -8.15
CA ARG A 118 12.00 -8.59 -7.95
C ARG A 118 10.64 -8.15 -7.43
N ILE A 119 10.63 -6.96 -6.87
CA ILE A 119 9.40 -6.27 -6.48
C ILE A 119 9.29 -4.99 -7.28
N TRP A 120 8.08 -4.71 -7.79
CA TRP A 120 7.71 -3.45 -8.41
C TRP A 120 6.68 -2.70 -7.59
N ALA A 121 6.83 -1.38 -7.55
CA ALA A 121 5.86 -0.45 -6.97
C ALA A 121 5.74 0.79 -7.83
N GLN A 122 4.57 1.41 -7.83
CA GLN A 122 4.33 2.71 -8.45
C GLN A 122 3.97 3.71 -7.36
N VAL A 123 4.64 4.87 -7.37
CA VAL A 123 4.45 5.89 -6.34
C VAL A 123 4.40 7.27 -7.00
N SER A 124 3.46 8.11 -6.59
CA SER A 124 3.40 9.49 -7.06
C SER A 124 4.61 10.28 -6.56
N PRO A 125 5.33 11.01 -7.44
CA PRO A 125 6.39 11.93 -7.02
C PRO A 125 5.89 13.08 -6.15
N LYS A 126 4.58 13.33 -6.14
CA LYS A 126 3.93 14.33 -5.28
C LYS A 126 3.75 13.85 -3.83
N LEU A 127 4.10 12.60 -3.54
CA LEU A 127 4.08 11.99 -2.20
C LEU A 127 5.51 11.70 -1.73
N PRO A 128 6.30 12.72 -1.36
CA PRO A 128 7.73 12.56 -1.08
C PRO A 128 8.01 11.61 0.09
N ALA A 129 7.15 11.54 1.09
CA ALA A 129 7.31 10.61 2.20
C ALA A 129 7.17 9.14 1.76
N ALA A 130 6.24 8.84 0.84
CA ALA A 130 6.09 7.51 0.28
C ALA A 130 7.29 7.12 -0.60
N VAL A 131 7.80 8.05 -1.40
CA VAL A 131 9.01 7.85 -2.21
C VAL A 131 10.21 7.56 -1.32
N ALA A 132 10.42 8.37 -0.28
CA ALA A 132 11.52 8.19 0.68
C ALA A 132 11.43 6.84 1.39
N LEU A 133 10.24 6.43 1.84
CA LEU A 133 10.02 5.15 2.49
C LEU A 133 10.48 3.96 1.63
N HIS A 134 10.10 3.95 0.35
CA HIS A 134 10.51 2.90 -0.57
C HIS A 134 12.04 2.91 -0.79
N ARG A 135 12.62 4.10 -1.00
CA ARG A 135 14.08 4.25 -1.19
C ARG A 135 14.87 3.79 0.01
N ASP A 136 14.42 4.07 1.22
CA ASP A 136 15.04 3.63 2.47
C ASP A 136 15.09 2.11 2.59
N LEU A 137 14.16 1.41 1.95
CA LEU A 137 14.14 -0.06 1.89
C LEU A 137 14.88 -0.64 0.68
N GLY A 138 15.58 0.18 -0.08
CA GLY A 138 16.43 -0.22 -1.18
C GLY A 138 15.78 -0.20 -2.56
N PHE A 139 14.54 0.27 -2.68
CA PHE A 139 13.92 0.45 -4.00
C PHE A 139 14.64 1.54 -4.79
N ARG A 140 14.81 1.30 -6.07
CA ARG A 140 15.40 2.25 -7.03
C ARG A 140 14.38 2.68 -8.05
N THR A 141 14.42 3.94 -8.45
CA THR A 141 13.62 4.43 -9.57
C THR A 141 14.21 3.87 -10.86
N VAL A 142 13.41 3.11 -11.61
CA VAL A 142 13.81 2.50 -12.89
C VAL A 142 13.07 3.10 -14.08
N GLY A 143 12.08 3.93 -13.84
CA GLY A 143 11.32 4.58 -14.89
C GLY A 143 10.23 5.49 -14.34
N GLN A 144 9.42 5.98 -15.27
CA GLN A 144 8.27 6.82 -14.97
C GLN A 144 7.13 6.48 -15.92
N HIS A 145 5.95 6.30 -15.39
CA HIS A 145 4.73 6.14 -16.17
C HIS A 145 4.03 7.49 -16.29
N LEU A 146 4.26 8.18 -17.41
CA LEU A 146 3.84 9.59 -17.60
C LEU A 146 2.34 9.79 -17.69
N ALA A 147 1.59 8.77 -18.10
CA ALA A 147 0.15 8.84 -18.33
C ALA A 147 -0.63 7.80 -17.51
N ALA A 148 -0.09 7.40 -16.35
CA ALA A 148 -0.65 6.33 -15.54
C ALA A 148 -2.13 6.59 -15.16
N TYR A 149 -2.44 7.83 -14.79
CA TYR A 149 -3.79 8.27 -14.46
C TYR A 149 -4.10 9.57 -15.20
N TRP A 150 -4.39 9.44 -16.50
CA TRP A 150 -4.80 10.58 -17.34
C TRP A 150 -3.84 11.77 -17.29
N GLY A 151 -2.54 11.48 -17.26
CA GLY A 151 -1.49 12.49 -17.20
C GLY A 151 -0.89 12.72 -15.80
N GLU A 152 -1.40 12.05 -14.76
CA GLU A 152 -0.74 12.01 -13.46
C GLU A 152 0.46 11.08 -13.53
N PRO A 153 1.71 11.57 -13.44
CA PRO A 153 2.89 10.71 -13.54
C PRO A 153 3.11 9.89 -12.28
N LEU A 154 3.54 8.63 -12.45
CA LEU A 154 3.96 7.78 -11.35
C LEU A 154 5.41 7.32 -11.57
N LEU A 155 6.20 7.33 -10.51
CA LEU A 155 7.53 6.72 -10.51
C LEU A 155 7.37 5.19 -10.49
N LEU A 156 8.12 4.51 -11.34
CA LEU A 156 8.27 3.05 -11.30
C LEU A 156 9.50 2.72 -10.45
N LEU A 157 9.28 2.03 -9.35
CA LEU A 157 10.31 1.62 -8.39
C LEU A 157 10.51 0.12 -8.46
N GLU A 158 11.76 -0.32 -8.34
CA GLU A 158 12.14 -1.73 -8.34
C GLU A 158 13.05 -2.05 -7.16
N LEU A 159 12.82 -3.20 -6.55
CA LEU A 159 13.71 -3.84 -5.58
C LEU A 159 14.05 -5.25 -6.09
N PRO A 160 15.29 -5.53 -6.54
CA PRO A 160 15.77 -6.88 -6.78
C PRO A 160 15.79 -7.70 -5.48
N LEU A 161 15.45 -9.00 -5.57
CA LEU A 161 15.40 -9.90 -4.41
C LEU A 161 16.53 -10.91 -4.40
#